data_70f0c78f5ff5f987d5d6298000d7ea56
#
_entry.id   70f0c78f5ff5f987d5d6298000d7ea56
#
_cell.length_a   1.000
_cell.length_b   1.000
_cell.length_c   1.000
_cell.angle_alpha   90.00
_cell.angle_beta   90.00
_cell.angle_gamma   90.00
#
_symmetry.space_group_name_H-M   'P 1'
#
loop_
_entity.id
_entity.type
_entity.pdbx_description
1 polymer ?
#
loop_
_entity_poly.entity_id
_entity_poly.type
_entity_poly.pdbx_seq_one_letter_code
_entity_poly.pdbx_strand_id
1 'polypeptide(L)'
;MGNLRARIRANIIYYYANLKNLLVLGTSDKSEYSIGYFTKFGDGCADLLPISNLYKTQIREFAKILGIPDNIITKKSSPNLWKDHDAEEEIGISYEEIDSILYCIEKRLSVDEVAKMTKIKKEFVEKISKMYENSKHKRLPPVGINER
;
A
#
# COMPACT_ATOMS: atom_id res chain seq x y z
N MET A 1 6.41 12.94 -12.23
CA MET A 1 6.62 13.97 -11.16
C MET A 1 6.17 13.51 -9.77
N GLY A 2 5.16 12.65 -9.62
CA GLY A 2 4.64 12.20 -8.32
C GLY A 2 5.68 11.64 -7.36
N ASN A 3 6.51 10.69 -7.82
CA ASN A 3 7.57 10.09 -7.01
C ASN A 3 8.60 11.09 -6.46
N LEU A 4 8.87 12.19 -7.19
CA LEU A 4 9.76 13.25 -6.68
C LEU A 4 9.12 13.96 -5.50
N ARG A 5 7.82 14.29 -5.59
CA ARG A 5 7.09 14.93 -4.48
C ARG A 5 7.09 14.07 -3.22
N ALA A 6 6.84 12.76 -3.37
CA ALA A 6 6.87 11.83 -2.24
C ALA A 6 8.25 11.78 -1.57
N ARG A 7 9.34 11.79 -2.34
CA ARG A 7 10.71 11.79 -1.79
C ARG A 7 11.07 13.12 -1.12
N ILE A 8 10.65 14.24 -1.68
CA ILE A 8 10.86 15.56 -1.03
C ILE A 8 10.11 15.59 0.32
N ARG A 9 8.88 15.10 0.39
CA ARG A 9 8.13 15.00 1.65
C ARG A 9 8.88 14.14 2.66
N ALA A 10 9.40 12.98 2.26
CA ALA A 10 10.18 12.10 3.13
C ALA A 10 11.43 12.81 3.67
N ASN A 11 12.19 13.51 2.82
CA ASN A 11 13.37 14.26 3.24
C ASN A 11 13.02 15.32 4.29
N ILE A 12 11.93 16.05 4.13
CA ILE A 12 11.47 17.06 5.09
C ILE A 12 11.09 16.40 6.42
N ILE A 13 10.35 15.28 6.39
CA ILE A 13 9.94 14.56 7.59
C ILE A 13 11.17 14.06 8.35
N TYR A 14 12.12 13.41 7.68
CA TYR A 14 13.34 12.92 8.30
C TYR A 14 14.25 14.04 8.82
N TYR A 15 14.29 15.20 8.15
CA TYR A 15 14.99 16.37 8.67
C TYR A 15 14.47 16.76 10.06
N TYR A 16 13.14 16.87 10.21
CA TYR A 16 12.55 17.22 11.51
C TYR A 16 12.65 16.07 12.54
N ALA A 17 12.54 14.82 12.10
CA ALA A 17 12.73 13.66 12.96
C ALA A 17 14.14 13.66 13.55
N ASN A 18 15.17 13.85 12.73
CA ASN A 18 16.55 13.93 13.20
C ASN A 18 16.79 15.11 14.13
N LEU A 19 16.28 16.31 13.77
CA LEU A 19 16.43 17.51 14.59
C LEU A 19 15.82 17.35 15.99
N LYS A 20 14.74 16.57 16.11
CA LYS A 20 14.00 16.36 17.35
C LYS A 20 14.27 15.01 18.01
N ASN A 21 15.16 14.19 17.47
CA ASN A 21 15.44 12.83 17.93
C ASN A 21 14.18 11.96 18.00
N LEU A 22 13.40 11.93 16.91
CA LEU A 22 12.14 11.21 16.76
C LEU A 22 12.24 10.14 15.67
N LEU A 23 11.34 9.15 15.75
CA LEU A 23 11.12 8.16 14.70
C LEU A 23 10.05 8.63 13.72
N VAL A 24 10.18 8.23 12.46
CA VAL A 24 9.18 8.45 11.42
C VAL A 24 8.18 7.30 11.41
N LEU A 25 6.91 7.63 11.61
CA LEU A 25 5.81 6.70 11.53
C LEU A 25 5.21 6.74 10.13
N GLY A 26 5.26 5.62 9.41
CA GLY A 26 4.63 5.48 8.11
C GLY A 26 3.20 4.96 8.21
N THR A 27 2.38 5.32 7.25
CA THR A 27 0.94 5.07 7.24
C THR A 27 0.50 4.10 6.14
N SER A 28 1.43 3.43 5.46
CA SER A 28 1.10 2.41 4.46
C SER A 28 0.41 1.22 5.11
N ASP A 29 -0.71 0.82 4.56
CA ASP A 29 -1.43 -0.39 4.95
C ASP A 29 -0.96 -1.61 4.15
N LYS A 30 -1.50 -2.79 4.50
CA LYS A 30 -1.15 -4.05 3.86
C LYS A 30 -1.50 -4.08 2.37
N SER A 31 -2.64 -3.51 1.99
CA SER A 31 -3.11 -3.48 0.61
C SER A 31 -2.16 -2.68 -0.27
N GLU A 32 -1.89 -1.42 0.13
CA GLU A 32 -0.96 -0.54 -0.57
C GLU A 32 0.46 -1.12 -0.60
N TYR A 33 0.94 -1.60 0.55
CA TYR A 33 2.28 -2.14 0.69
C TYR A 33 2.49 -3.40 -0.16
N SER A 34 1.50 -4.30 -0.18
CA SER A 34 1.58 -5.56 -0.92
C SER A 34 1.65 -5.36 -2.43
N ILE A 35 0.82 -4.49 -2.99
CA ILE A 35 0.81 -4.21 -4.44
C ILE A 35 1.89 -3.19 -4.85
N GLY A 36 2.63 -2.64 -3.87
CA GLY A 36 3.66 -1.64 -4.10
C GLY A 36 3.12 -0.27 -4.51
N TYR A 37 1.90 0.06 -4.08
CA TYR A 37 1.28 1.36 -4.32
C TYR A 37 1.85 2.41 -3.35
N PHE A 38 3.13 2.60 -3.43
CA PHE A 38 3.91 3.62 -2.70
C PHE A 38 5.21 3.91 -3.46
N THR A 39 5.82 5.04 -3.15
CA THR A 39 7.13 5.42 -3.70
C THR A 39 8.24 4.87 -2.81
N LYS A 40 9.09 3.99 -3.37
CA LYS A 40 10.30 3.51 -2.70
C LYS A 40 11.20 4.71 -2.37
N PHE A 41 11.64 4.81 -1.10
CA PHE A 41 12.39 5.95 -0.56
C PHE A 41 11.61 7.28 -0.57
N GLY A 42 10.26 7.21 -0.66
CA GLY A 42 9.35 8.32 -0.46
C GLY A 42 8.45 8.02 0.73
N ASP A 43 7.14 7.90 0.49
CA ASP A 43 6.17 7.47 1.50
C ASP A 43 6.39 6.04 2.02
N GLY A 44 7.13 5.20 1.29
CA GLY A 44 7.61 3.90 1.80
C GLY A 44 8.84 3.99 2.71
N CYS A 45 9.35 5.19 3.00
CA CYS A 45 10.49 5.40 3.89
C CYS A 45 9.99 5.77 5.28
N ALA A 46 10.06 4.84 6.21
CA ALA A 46 9.63 5.01 7.60
C ALA A 46 10.40 4.07 8.51
N ASP A 47 10.51 4.44 9.80
CA ASP A 47 11.12 3.60 10.83
C ASP A 47 10.14 2.55 11.35
N LEU A 48 8.83 2.86 11.34
CA LEU A 48 7.75 1.98 11.78
C LEU A 48 6.55 2.07 10.83
N LEU A 49 5.90 0.95 10.58
CA LEU A 49 4.68 0.80 9.77
C LEU A 49 3.59 0.08 10.59
N PRO A 50 2.91 0.76 11.52
CA PRO A 50 2.06 0.10 12.52
C PRO A 50 0.81 -0.57 11.95
N ILE A 51 0.36 -0.18 10.76
CA ILE A 51 -0.84 -0.71 10.11
C ILE A 51 -0.54 -1.54 8.86
N SER A 52 0.73 -1.84 8.57
CA SER A 52 1.15 -2.59 7.37
C SER A 52 0.74 -4.07 7.37
N ASN A 53 0.20 -4.58 8.46
CA ASN A 53 -0.38 -5.92 8.61
C ASN A 53 -1.91 -5.95 8.44
N LEU A 54 -2.57 -4.80 8.30
CA LEU A 54 -4.01 -4.68 8.14
C LEU A 54 -4.36 -4.28 6.70
N TYR A 55 -5.31 -4.99 6.11
CA TYR A 55 -5.89 -4.60 4.82
C TYR A 55 -6.65 -3.28 4.92
N LYS A 56 -6.80 -2.56 3.80
CA LYS A 56 -7.57 -1.31 3.74
C LYS A 56 -8.99 -1.47 4.30
N THR A 57 -9.67 -2.54 3.95
CA THR A 57 -11.01 -2.86 4.46
C THR A 57 -11.02 -3.07 5.96
N GLN A 58 -10.03 -3.77 6.51
CA GLN A 58 -9.87 -3.98 7.95
C GLN A 58 -9.61 -2.66 8.69
N ILE A 59 -8.80 -1.77 8.10
CA ILE A 59 -8.53 -0.44 8.69
C ILE A 59 -9.82 0.38 8.75
N ARG A 60 -10.63 0.38 7.70
CA ARG A 60 -11.92 1.08 7.70
C ARG A 60 -12.85 0.57 8.82
N GLU A 61 -12.94 -0.75 9.02
CA GLU A 61 -13.73 -1.32 10.10
C GLU A 61 -13.13 -1.03 11.49
N PHE A 62 -11.81 -1.14 11.63
CA PHE A 62 -11.13 -0.83 12.87
C PHE A 62 -11.28 0.66 13.26
N ALA A 63 -11.23 1.55 12.28
CA ALA A 63 -11.45 2.99 12.49
C ALA A 63 -12.86 3.29 13.04
N LYS A 64 -13.89 2.56 12.59
CA LYS A 64 -15.25 2.67 13.16
C LYS A 64 -15.27 2.28 14.65
N ILE A 65 -14.61 1.17 15.00
CA ILE A 65 -14.52 0.70 16.39
C ILE A 65 -13.80 1.73 17.27
N LEU A 66 -12.78 2.42 16.74
CA LEU A 66 -12.05 3.46 17.43
C LEU A 66 -12.81 4.81 17.50
N GLY A 67 -13.98 4.92 16.90
CA GLY A 67 -14.76 6.15 16.88
C GLY A 67 -14.16 7.26 16.01
N ILE A 68 -13.38 6.91 14.99
CA ILE A 68 -12.87 7.87 14.01
C ILE A 68 -14.06 8.46 13.23
N PRO A 69 -14.10 9.79 12.98
CA PRO A 69 -15.20 10.42 12.27
C PRO A 69 -15.44 9.86 10.87
N ASP A 70 -16.72 9.67 10.49
CA ASP A 70 -17.12 9.06 9.22
C ASP A 70 -16.51 9.75 8.00
N ASN A 71 -16.38 11.07 8.02
CA ASN A 71 -15.78 11.84 6.93
C ASN A 71 -14.29 11.51 6.70
N ILE A 72 -13.61 10.90 7.67
CA ILE A 72 -12.25 10.37 7.54
C ILE A 72 -12.29 8.94 7.03
N ILE A 73 -13.18 8.10 7.59
CA ILE A 73 -13.32 6.67 7.22
C ILE A 73 -13.73 6.51 5.76
N THR A 74 -14.70 7.32 5.31
CA THR A 74 -15.27 7.26 3.95
C THR A 74 -14.49 8.06 2.92
N LYS A 75 -13.45 8.77 3.35
CA LYS A 75 -12.63 9.56 2.44
C LYS A 75 -11.93 8.65 1.42
N LYS A 76 -12.04 9.02 0.14
CA LYS A 76 -11.31 8.34 -0.94
C LYS A 76 -9.80 8.32 -0.67
N SER A 77 -9.19 7.17 -0.90
CA SER A 77 -7.74 7.00 -0.77
C SER A 77 -7.02 7.79 -1.87
N SER A 78 -6.15 8.71 -1.47
CA SER A 78 -5.38 9.52 -2.43
C SER A 78 -4.00 9.85 -1.87
N PRO A 79 -2.91 9.60 -2.62
CA PRO A 79 -1.57 10.06 -2.25
C PRO A 79 -1.37 11.57 -2.47
N ASN A 80 -2.37 12.28 -3.03
CA ASN A 80 -2.32 13.73 -3.30
C ASN A 80 -1.05 14.18 -4.04
N LEU A 81 -0.65 13.42 -5.06
CA LEU A 81 0.51 13.73 -5.88
C LEU A 81 0.18 14.67 -7.06
N TRP A 82 -1.11 14.70 -7.44
CA TRP A 82 -1.69 15.64 -8.43
C TRP A 82 -3.15 15.93 -8.06
N LYS A 83 -3.77 16.87 -8.79
CA LYS A 83 -5.17 17.24 -8.57
C LYS A 83 -6.10 16.06 -8.85
N ASP A 84 -7.10 15.85 -8.00
CA ASP A 84 -8.14 14.82 -8.13
C ASP A 84 -7.57 13.38 -8.24
N HIS A 85 -6.40 13.12 -7.64
CA HIS A 85 -5.76 11.82 -7.63
C HIS A 85 -6.56 10.85 -6.75
N ASP A 86 -7.13 9.80 -7.35
CA ASP A 86 -7.84 8.71 -6.68
C ASP A 86 -7.07 7.40 -6.90
N ALA A 87 -6.81 6.67 -5.82
CA ALA A 87 -6.01 5.46 -5.88
C ALA A 87 -6.76 4.31 -6.58
N GLU A 88 -8.06 4.14 -6.30
CA GLU A 88 -8.86 3.08 -6.91
C GLU A 88 -9.08 3.33 -8.41
N GLU A 89 -9.26 4.59 -8.80
CA GLU A 89 -9.34 4.96 -10.21
C GLU A 89 -8.01 4.70 -10.96
N GLU A 90 -6.86 5.01 -10.34
CA GLU A 90 -5.54 4.73 -10.94
C GLU A 90 -5.26 3.23 -11.03
N ILE A 91 -5.59 2.49 -9.98
CA ILE A 91 -5.41 1.03 -9.96
C ILE A 91 -6.47 0.35 -10.84
N GLY A 92 -7.67 0.93 -10.95
CA GLY A 92 -8.77 0.44 -11.78
C GLY A 92 -9.58 -0.70 -11.16
N ILE A 93 -9.53 -0.84 -9.82
CA ILE A 93 -10.26 -1.84 -9.06
C ILE A 93 -10.38 -1.36 -7.60
N SER A 94 -11.47 -1.73 -6.91
CA SER A 94 -11.72 -1.32 -5.53
C SER A 94 -10.80 -2.00 -4.51
N TYR A 95 -10.62 -1.37 -3.35
CA TYR A 95 -9.82 -1.99 -2.28
C TYR A 95 -10.47 -3.27 -1.73
N GLU A 96 -11.79 -3.39 -1.76
CA GLU A 96 -12.50 -4.61 -1.37
C GLU A 96 -12.11 -5.80 -2.26
N GLU A 97 -11.96 -5.55 -3.56
CA GLU A 97 -11.53 -6.56 -4.51
C GLU A 97 -10.02 -6.83 -4.41
N ILE A 98 -9.20 -5.78 -4.23
CA ILE A 98 -7.74 -5.92 -4.02
C ILE A 98 -7.47 -6.80 -2.80
N ASP A 99 -8.12 -6.50 -1.66
CA ASP A 99 -7.91 -7.22 -0.40
C ASP A 99 -8.33 -8.68 -0.51
N SER A 100 -9.44 -8.95 -1.22
CA SER A 100 -9.92 -10.31 -1.49
C SER A 100 -8.91 -11.10 -2.32
N ILE A 101 -8.33 -10.49 -3.36
CA ILE A 101 -7.30 -11.10 -4.21
C ILE A 101 -6.03 -11.35 -3.39
N LEU A 102 -5.54 -10.35 -2.64
CA LEU A 102 -4.33 -10.47 -1.83
C LEU A 102 -4.45 -11.56 -0.77
N TYR A 103 -5.61 -11.65 -0.11
CA TYR A 103 -5.88 -12.73 0.84
C TYR A 103 -5.76 -14.12 0.20
N CYS A 104 -6.30 -14.30 -1.01
CA CYS A 104 -6.20 -15.55 -1.75
C CYS A 104 -4.76 -15.84 -2.20
N ILE A 105 -3.99 -14.84 -2.62
CA ILE A 105 -2.57 -14.98 -2.96
C ILE A 105 -1.77 -15.48 -1.75
N GLU A 106 -2.03 -14.96 -0.56
CA GLU A 106 -1.38 -15.42 0.68
C GLU A 106 -1.72 -16.88 1.01
N LYS A 107 -2.89 -17.35 0.60
CA LYS A 107 -3.27 -18.77 0.68
C LYS A 107 -2.67 -19.62 -0.45
N ARG A 108 -1.85 -19.04 -1.32
CA ARG A 108 -1.19 -19.69 -2.47
C ARG A 108 -2.16 -20.26 -3.50
N LEU A 109 -3.33 -19.65 -3.64
CA LEU A 109 -4.30 -20.03 -4.66
C LEU A 109 -3.83 -19.54 -6.03
N SER A 110 -4.11 -20.35 -7.06
CA SER A 110 -3.85 -19.98 -8.45
C SER A 110 -4.81 -18.87 -8.90
N VAL A 111 -4.44 -18.15 -9.96
CA VAL A 111 -5.27 -17.09 -10.55
C VAL A 111 -6.69 -17.58 -10.88
N ASP A 112 -6.82 -18.79 -11.41
CA ASP A 112 -8.12 -19.38 -11.77
C ASP A 112 -8.97 -19.69 -10.54
N GLU A 113 -8.36 -20.20 -9.48
CA GLU A 113 -9.04 -20.44 -8.19
C GLU A 113 -9.50 -19.13 -7.56
N VAL A 114 -8.65 -18.10 -7.55
CA VAL A 114 -8.98 -16.77 -7.05
C VAL A 114 -10.16 -16.18 -7.80
N ALA A 115 -10.12 -16.17 -9.14
CA ALA A 115 -11.20 -15.65 -9.97
C ALA A 115 -12.53 -16.40 -9.73
N LYS A 116 -12.48 -17.72 -9.57
CA LYS A 116 -13.66 -18.55 -9.28
C LYS A 116 -14.25 -18.27 -7.89
N MET A 117 -13.39 -18.13 -6.88
CA MET A 117 -13.83 -17.91 -5.48
C MET A 117 -14.37 -16.50 -5.26
N THR A 118 -13.68 -15.51 -5.77
CA THR A 118 -14.02 -14.09 -5.54
C THR A 118 -15.06 -13.57 -6.52
N LYS A 119 -15.27 -14.24 -7.66
CA LYS A 119 -16.07 -13.81 -8.81
C LYS A 119 -15.53 -12.52 -9.46
N ILE A 120 -14.29 -12.14 -9.16
CA ILE A 120 -13.59 -11.04 -9.79
C ILE A 120 -13.08 -11.51 -11.15
N LYS A 121 -13.13 -10.62 -12.15
CA LYS A 121 -12.64 -10.95 -13.50
C LYS A 121 -11.16 -11.32 -13.46
N LYS A 122 -10.81 -12.39 -14.17
CA LYS A 122 -9.43 -12.93 -14.22
C LYS A 122 -8.38 -11.87 -14.57
N GLU A 123 -8.70 -10.94 -15.45
CA GLU A 123 -7.80 -9.84 -15.82
C GLU A 123 -7.36 -8.98 -14.63
N PHE A 124 -8.25 -8.71 -13.68
CA PHE A 124 -7.92 -7.97 -12.47
C PHE A 124 -7.11 -8.80 -11.48
N VAL A 125 -7.43 -10.10 -11.35
CA VAL A 125 -6.64 -11.02 -10.52
C VAL A 125 -5.19 -11.09 -11.04
N GLU A 126 -5.00 -11.24 -12.36
CA GLU A 126 -3.68 -11.23 -12.99
C GLU A 126 -2.96 -9.90 -12.79
N LYS A 127 -3.67 -8.76 -12.94
CA LYS A 127 -3.11 -7.43 -12.72
C LYS A 127 -2.58 -7.27 -11.30
N ILE A 128 -3.38 -7.58 -10.28
CA ILE A 128 -2.97 -7.45 -8.88
C ILE A 128 -1.86 -8.43 -8.52
N SER A 129 -1.92 -9.68 -9.01
CA SER A 129 -0.84 -10.66 -8.82
C SER A 129 0.48 -10.15 -9.42
N LYS A 130 0.45 -9.57 -10.61
CA LYS A 130 1.62 -8.97 -11.25
C LYS A 130 2.16 -7.75 -10.48
N MET A 131 1.27 -6.90 -9.96
CA MET A 131 1.68 -5.78 -9.11
C MET A 131 2.36 -6.28 -7.84
N TYR A 132 1.81 -7.30 -7.19
CA TYR A 132 2.36 -7.92 -5.99
C TYR A 132 3.79 -8.44 -6.25
N GLU A 133 3.99 -9.22 -7.31
CA GLU A 133 5.30 -9.78 -7.65
C GLU A 133 6.31 -8.69 -8.07
N ASN A 134 5.93 -7.81 -9.00
CA ASN A 134 6.81 -6.78 -9.53
C ASN A 134 7.26 -5.76 -8.48
N SER A 135 6.44 -5.54 -7.45
CA SER A 135 6.75 -4.61 -6.37
C SER A 135 7.60 -5.20 -5.24
N LYS A 136 7.92 -6.49 -5.28
CA LYS A 136 8.69 -7.18 -4.24
C LYS A 136 9.97 -6.44 -3.85
N HIS A 137 10.70 -5.91 -4.84
CA HIS A 137 11.92 -5.13 -4.60
C HIS A 137 11.71 -3.85 -3.77
N LYS A 138 10.48 -3.32 -3.70
CA LYS A 138 10.15 -2.14 -2.89
C LYS A 138 10.05 -2.48 -1.40
N ARG A 139 9.69 -3.73 -1.08
CA ARG A 139 9.45 -4.24 0.28
C ARG A 139 10.69 -4.89 0.90
N LEU A 140 11.74 -5.06 0.13
CA LEU A 140 12.99 -5.65 0.57
C LEU A 140 14.07 -4.58 0.76
N PRO A 141 15.00 -4.79 1.71
CA PRO A 141 16.18 -3.96 1.80
C PRO A 141 17.00 -4.06 0.51
N PRO A 142 17.93 -3.11 0.27
CA PRO A 142 18.86 -3.22 -0.85
C PRO A 142 19.61 -4.56 -0.81
N VAL A 143 19.68 -5.23 -1.95
CA VAL A 143 20.40 -6.50 -2.09
C VAL A 143 21.87 -6.19 -2.29
N GLY A 144 22.73 -6.73 -1.42
CA GLY A 144 24.18 -6.72 -1.58
C GLY A 144 24.63 -7.78 -2.60
N ILE A 145 25.78 -7.55 -3.23
CA ILE A 145 26.48 -8.57 -4.02
C ILE A 145 27.19 -9.47 -3.03
N ASN A 146 26.75 -10.72 -2.95
CA ASN A 146 27.50 -11.74 -2.22
C ASN A 146 28.64 -12.22 -3.13
N GLU A 147 29.87 -11.87 -2.81
CA GLU A 147 31.01 -12.56 -3.37
C GLU A 147 30.95 -14.02 -2.89
N ARG A 148 30.91 -14.96 -3.85
CA ARG A 148 31.01 -16.40 -3.57
C ARG A 148 32.47 -16.81 -3.49
#